data_989a2b68ca21a93cf898697673f86e59
#
_entry.id   989a2b68ca21a93cf898697673f86e59
#
_cell.length_a   1.000
_cell.length_b   1.000
_cell.length_c   1.000
_cell.angle_alpha   90.00
_cell.angle_beta   90.00
_cell.angle_gamma   90.00
#
_symmetry.space_group_name_H-M   'P 1'
#
loop_
_entity.id
_entity.type
_entity.pdbx_description
1 polymer ?
#
loop_
_entity_poly.entity_id
_entity_poly.type
_entity_poly.pdbx_seq_one_letter_code
_entity_poly.pdbx_strand_id
1 'polypeptide(L)'
;MTFSITQTGDTNTIAAQIQGNNYTGTWAFTGDSNSVALMCDSAAAGNCETVTLNITAVGDSQAYTIDIGQSADSDSATVAFSVTDDNTVVDLDIDGKTTKVSVTVDKNNSLATGNNTFDLDITGDGDTTGHVLTLDVKGKGNDLTINQSGVYDNTVNLQTVGDNADIDITQTD
;
A
#
# COMPACT_ATOMS: atom_id res chain seq x y z
N MET A 1 -9.26 1.18 -16.94
CA MET A 1 -8.22 2.17 -17.37
C MET A 1 -6.85 1.62 -16.99
N THR A 2 -5.84 1.74 -17.84
CA THR A 2 -4.47 1.34 -17.50
C THR A 2 -3.59 2.60 -17.47
N PHE A 3 -2.84 2.78 -16.40
CA PHE A 3 -1.96 3.93 -16.24
C PHE A 3 -0.63 3.48 -15.64
N SER A 4 0.46 3.70 -16.35
CA SER A 4 1.80 3.33 -15.91
C SER A 4 2.66 4.58 -15.68
N ILE A 5 3.34 4.60 -14.56
CA ILE A 5 4.31 5.65 -14.22
C ILE A 5 5.68 5.01 -14.11
N THR A 6 6.65 5.59 -14.80
CA THR A 6 8.06 5.29 -14.56
C THR A 6 8.78 6.61 -14.28
N GLN A 7 9.35 6.71 -13.11
CA GLN A 7 10.03 7.90 -12.63
C GLN A 7 11.47 7.53 -12.26
N THR A 8 12.42 8.24 -12.84
CA THR A 8 13.84 8.10 -12.49
C THR A 8 14.40 9.48 -12.15
N GLY A 9 15.11 9.58 -11.06
CA GLY A 9 15.67 10.82 -10.54
C GLY A 9 15.10 11.18 -9.18
N ASP A 10 15.75 12.12 -8.53
CA ASP A 10 15.47 12.46 -7.15
C ASP A 10 14.43 13.58 -7.02
N THR A 11 13.75 13.61 -5.90
CA THR A 11 12.87 14.72 -5.49
C THR A 11 11.70 14.97 -6.46
N ASN A 12 11.08 13.94 -6.98
CA ASN A 12 9.91 14.04 -7.82
C ASN A 12 8.62 13.97 -7.02
N THR A 13 7.62 14.73 -7.42
CA THR A 13 6.30 14.73 -6.80
C THR A 13 5.25 14.36 -7.84
N ILE A 14 4.40 13.40 -7.51
CA ILE A 14 3.27 12.98 -8.32
C ILE A 14 2.00 13.07 -7.50
N ALA A 15 0.99 13.74 -8.03
CA ALA A 15 -0.35 13.72 -7.50
C ALA A 15 -1.31 13.22 -8.57
N ALA A 16 -2.02 12.14 -8.28
CA ALA A 16 -2.96 11.52 -9.19
C ALA A 16 -4.35 11.42 -8.55
N GLN A 17 -5.36 11.82 -9.30
CA GLN A 17 -6.76 11.59 -8.95
C GLN A 17 -7.38 10.69 -10.02
N ILE A 18 -7.99 9.62 -9.59
CA ILE A 18 -8.58 8.62 -10.46
C ILE A 18 -10.05 8.44 -10.09
N GLN A 19 -10.89 8.38 -11.10
CA GLN A 19 -12.30 8.06 -10.96
C GLN A 19 -12.70 7.04 -12.02
N GLY A 20 -13.44 6.04 -11.62
CA GLY A 20 -13.95 5.00 -12.50
C GLY A 20 -13.44 3.62 -12.18
N ASN A 21 -14.09 2.63 -12.77
CA ASN A 21 -13.91 1.22 -12.47
C ASN A 21 -12.79 0.59 -13.31
N ASN A 22 -12.28 -0.54 -12.86
CA ASN A 22 -11.26 -1.34 -13.55
C ASN A 22 -9.96 -0.56 -13.82
N TYR A 23 -9.42 0.05 -12.79
CA TYR A 23 -8.11 0.71 -12.86
C TYR A 23 -6.98 -0.31 -12.68
N THR A 24 -5.96 -0.23 -13.53
CA THR A 24 -4.71 -0.98 -13.38
C THR A 24 -3.54 -0.02 -13.45
N GLY A 25 -2.79 0.11 -12.36
CA GLY A 25 -1.58 0.90 -12.23
C GLY A 25 -0.34 0.02 -12.11
N THR A 26 0.72 0.41 -12.83
CA THR A 26 2.07 -0.16 -12.62
C THR A 26 3.03 1.00 -12.51
N TRP A 27 3.55 1.21 -11.33
CA TRP A 27 4.36 2.36 -11.00
C TRP A 27 5.75 1.93 -10.56
N ALA A 28 6.77 2.52 -11.14
CA ALA A 28 8.16 2.25 -10.83
C ALA A 28 8.89 3.56 -10.53
N PHE A 29 9.44 3.66 -9.33
CA PHE A 29 10.20 4.80 -8.86
C PHE A 29 11.63 4.40 -8.59
N THR A 30 12.58 5.17 -9.10
CA THR A 30 14.01 4.97 -8.85
C THR A 30 14.65 6.32 -8.57
N GLY A 31 15.36 6.43 -7.46
CA GLY A 31 15.97 7.66 -6.96
C GLY A 31 15.36 8.10 -5.65
N ASP A 32 16.01 9.04 -4.98
CA ASP A 32 15.68 9.39 -3.61
C ASP A 32 14.61 10.49 -3.49
N SER A 33 13.95 10.54 -2.35
CA SER A 33 13.03 11.62 -1.96
C SER A 33 11.85 11.84 -2.93
N ASN A 34 11.34 10.78 -3.53
CA ASN A 34 10.14 10.87 -4.35
C ASN A 34 8.89 10.84 -3.48
N SER A 35 7.88 11.61 -3.88
CA SER A 35 6.60 11.68 -3.17
C SER A 35 5.45 11.39 -4.14
N VAL A 36 4.57 10.49 -3.75
CA VAL A 36 3.43 10.06 -4.57
C VAL A 36 2.16 10.13 -3.75
N ALA A 37 1.17 10.83 -4.27
CA ALA A 37 -0.18 10.83 -3.73
C ALA A 37 -1.15 10.30 -4.79
N LEU A 38 -1.94 9.29 -4.42
CA LEU A 38 -3.04 8.78 -5.23
C LEU A 38 -4.34 8.89 -4.44
N MET A 39 -5.32 9.53 -5.03
CA MET A 39 -6.71 9.49 -4.55
C MET A 39 -7.57 8.79 -5.60
N CYS A 40 -8.20 7.71 -5.23
CA CYS A 40 -9.16 7.01 -6.06
C CYS A 40 -10.55 7.18 -5.46
N ASP A 41 -11.44 7.82 -6.23
CA ASP A 41 -12.79 8.20 -5.80
C ASP A 41 -12.82 9.36 -4.76
N SER A 42 -12.15 10.44 -5.05
CA SER A 42 -12.17 11.65 -4.22
C SER A 42 -13.45 12.50 -4.35
N ALA A 43 -14.35 12.18 -5.28
CA ALA A 43 -15.59 12.92 -5.52
C ALA A 43 -16.82 12.10 -5.11
N ALA A 44 -17.77 12.75 -4.44
CA ALA A 44 -18.99 12.14 -3.88
C ALA A 44 -19.93 11.38 -4.84
N ALA A 45 -19.56 11.21 -6.08
CA ALA A 45 -20.28 10.42 -7.10
C ALA A 45 -19.32 9.55 -7.93
N GLY A 46 -18.08 9.42 -7.49
CA GLY A 46 -17.11 8.57 -8.14
C GLY A 46 -17.26 7.12 -7.67
N ASN A 47 -16.69 6.22 -8.43
CA ASN A 47 -16.48 4.82 -8.04
C ASN A 47 -15.05 4.46 -8.38
N CYS A 48 -14.41 3.71 -7.52
CA CYS A 48 -13.08 3.16 -7.74
C CYS A 48 -13.07 1.64 -7.55
N GLU A 49 -13.98 0.97 -8.22
CA GLU A 49 -14.12 -0.48 -8.13
C GLU A 49 -13.04 -1.21 -8.94
N THR A 50 -12.59 -2.33 -8.44
CA THR A 50 -11.63 -3.21 -9.10
C THR A 50 -10.31 -2.50 -9.42
N VAL A 51 -9.65 -2.03 -8.38
CA VAL A 51 -8.33 -1.41 -8.47
C VAL A 51 -7.24 -2.48 -8.40
N THR A 52 -6.29 -2.42 -9.31
CA THR A 52 -5.03 -3.16 -9.19
C THR A 52 -3.87 -2.19 -9.30
N LEU A 53 -3.07 -2.07 -8.25
CA LEU A 53 -1.95 -1.15 -8.18
C LEU A 53 -0.67 -1.90 -7.76
N ASN A 54 0.33 -1.88 -8.63
CA ASN A 54 1.64 -2.45 -8.34
C ASN A 54 2.68 -1.32 -8.28
N ILE A 55 3.35 -1.19 -7.16
CA ILE A 55 4.36 -0.16 -6.92
C ILE A 55 5.71 -0.83 -6.66
N THR A 56 6.72 -0.40 -7.38
CA THR A 56 8.11 -0.77 -7.13
C THR A 56 8.89 0.49 -6.79
N ALA A 57 9.56 0.48 -5.64
CA ALA A 57 10.35 1.58 -5.13
C ALA A 57 11.81 1.16 -4.95
N VAL A 58 12.72 1.96 -5.46
CA VAL A 58 14.18 1.78 -5.33
C VAL A 58 14.84 3.14 -5.09
N GLY A 59 15.48 3.33 -3.92
CA GLY A 59 16.09 4.58 -3.46
C GLY A 59 15.52 5.05 -2.13
N ASP A 60 16.20 5.94 -1.46
CA ASP A 60 15.88 6.27 -0.07
C ASP A 60 14.83 7.38 0.08
N SER A 61 14.16 7.41 1.23
CA SER A 61 13.26 8.51 1.64
C SER A 61 12.07 8.75 0.71
N GLN A 62 11.45 7.71 0.25
CA GLN A 62 10.25 7.80 -0.59
C GLN A 62 8.97 7.85 0.26
N ALA A 63 7.98 8.59 -0.20
CA ALA A 63 6.69 8.73 0.48
C ALA A 63 5.52 8.42 -0.45
N TYR A 64 4.64 7.54 0.00
CA TYR A 64 3.42 7.14 -0.71
C TYR A 64 2.21 7.37 0.17
N THR A 65 1.27 8.17 -0.30
CA THR A 65 -0.06 8.34 0.30
C THR A 65 -1.09 7.88 -0.70
N ILE A 66 -1.81 6.82 -0.38
CA ILE A 66 -2.74 6.15 -1.29
C ILE A 66 -4.08 5.96 -0.59
N ASP A 67 -5.10 6.54 -1.15
CA ASP A 67 -6.46 6.54 -0.66
C ASP A 67 -7.38 5.97 -1.74
N ILE A 68 -8.01 4.84 -1.45
CA ILE A 68 -8.90 4.11 -2.36
C ILE A 68 -10.24 3.89 -1.69
N GLY A 69 -11.31 4.41 -2.28
CA GLY A 69 -12.66 4.27 -1.76
C GLY A 69 -13.11 5.41 -0.84
N GLN A 70 -12.51 6.58 -0.93
CA GLN A 70 -12.75 7.72 -0.03
C GLN A 70 -14.20 8.18 0.06
N SER A 71 -14.99 8.05 -0.98
CA SER A 71 -16.39 8.50 -0.99
C SER A 71 -17.41 7.38 -1.16
N ALA A 72 -16.99 6.24 -1.61
CA ALA A 72 -17.79 5.01 -1.71
C ALA A 72 -16.85 3.80 -1.75
N ASP A 73 -17.25 2.72 -1.12
CA ASP A 73 -16.46 1.50 -1.02
C ASP A 73 -15.97 1.01 -2.38
N SER A 74 -14.72 0.61 -2.46
CA SER A 74 -14.17 -0.12 -3.60
C SER A 74 -14.61 -1.59 -3.56
N ASP A 75 -15.17 -2.12 -4.62
CA ASP A 75 -15.61 -3.52 -4.63
C ASP A 75 -14.47 -4.53 -4.54
N SER A 76 -13.31 -4.20 -5.05
CA SER A 76 -12.13 -5.07 -4.99
C SER A 76 -10.85 -4.27 -5.24
N ALA A 77 -10.03 -4.15 -4.25
CA ALA A 77 -8.73 -3.52 -4.35
C ALA A 77 -7.61 -4.54 -4.18
N THR A 78 -6.62 -4.48 -5.07
CA THR A 78 -5.38 -5.25 -4.94
C THR A 78 -4.21 -4.29 -5.04
N VAL A 79 -3.44 -4.15 -3.98
CA VAL A 79 -2.29 -3.26 -3.91
C VAL A 79 -1.04 -4.06 -3.55
N ALA A 80 0.01 -3.89 -4.33
CA ALA A 80 1.29 -4.54 -4.08
C ALA A 80 2.43 -3.51 -4.05
N PHE A 81 3.17 -3.49 -2.96
CA PHE A 81 4.41 -2.74 -2.80
C PHE A 81 5.61 -3.68 -2.84
N SER A 82 6.63 -3.29 -3.58
CA SER A 82 7.95 -3.91 -3.56
C SER A 82 9.00 -2.83 -3.33
N VAL A 83 9.54 -2.78 -2.13
CA VAL A 83 10.45 -1.74 -1.65
C VAL A 83 11.85 -2.32 -1.47
N THR A 84 12.86 -1.63 -2.01
CA THR A 84 14.28 -2.00 -1.86
C THR A 84 15.06 -0.78 -1.34
N ASP A 85 14.60 -0.20 -0.23
CA ASP A 85 15.02 1.11 0.20
C ASP A 85 15.05 1.25 1.70
N ASP A 86 15.66 2.35 2.15
CA ASP A 86 15.57 2.85 3.52
C ASP A 86 14.61 4.05 3.61
N ASN A 87 13.99 4.21 4.76
CA ASN A 87 13.13 5.36 5.08
C ASN A 87 11.95 5.56 4.13
N THR A 88 11.41 4.50 3.56
CA THR A 88 10.17 4.59 2.79
C THR A 88 8.98 4.67 3.73
N VAL A 89 8.10 5.63 3.47
CA VAL A 89 6.86 5.82 4.20
C VAL A 89 5.69 5.48 3.28
N VAL A 90 4.83 4.60 3.73
CA VAL A 90 3.59 4.21 3.04
C VAL A 90 2.43 4.45 3.97
N ASP A 91 1.51 5.29 3.55
CA ASP A 91 0.21 5.56 4.16
C ASP A 91 -0.84 5.08 3.14
N LEU A 92 -1.49 3.97 3.47
CA LEU A 92 -2.43 3.28 2.59
C LEU A 92 -3.78 3.13 3.29
N ASP A 93 -4.76 3.88 2.82
CA ASP A 93 -6.15 3.80 3.26
C ASP A 93 -7.02 3.18 2.16
N ILE A 94 -7.67 2.08 2.48
CA ILE A 94 -8.57 1.38 1.56
C ILE A 94 -9.90 1.12 2.25
N ASP A 95 -10.95 1.75 1.75
CA ASP A 95 -12.31 1.44 2.12
C ASP A 95 -12.97 0.61 1.02
N GLY A 96 -13.24 -0.63 1.30
CA GLY A 96 -13.69 -1.55 0.26
C GLY A 96 -14.22 -2.89 0.75
N LYS A 97 -14.82 -3.67 -0.15
CA LYS A 97 -15.46 -4.94 0.20
C LYS A 97 -14.46 -6.09 0.35
N THR A 98 -13.59 -6.26 -0.62
CA THR A 98 -12.59 -7.33 -0.60
C THR A 98 -11.24 -6.77 -1.01
N THR A 99 -10.35 -6.61 -0.06
CA THR A 99 -9.05 -5.98 -0.27
C THR A 99 -7.92 -6.98 -0.12
N LYS A 100 -6.96 -6.92 -1.02
CA LYS A 100 -5.71 -7.68 -0.94
C LYS A 100 -4.53 -6.74 -0.99
N VAL A 101 -3.72 -6.75 0.06
CA VAL A 101 -2.49 -5.96 0.12
C VAL A 101 -1.30 -6.89 0.28
N SER A 102 -0.27 -6.65 -0.50
CA SER A 102 1.01 -7.35 -0.39
C SER A 102 2.14 -6.33 -0.27
N VAL A 103 2.93 -6.45 0.79
CA VAL A 103 4.11 -5.62 1.01
C VAL A 103 5.33 -6.52 1.06
N THR A 104 6.31 -6.23 0.22
CA THR A 104 7.62 -6.87 0.25
C THR A 104 8.69 -5.81 0.41
N VAL A 105 9.40 -5.84 1.54
CA VAL A 105 10.54 -4.97 1.81
C VAL A 105 11.81 -5.79 1.70
N ASP A 106 12.83 -5.21 1.11
CA ASP A 106 14.11 -5.86 0.82
C ASP A 106 14.00 -7.03 -0.15
N LYS A 107 13.54 -6.72 -1.33
CA LYS A 107 13.38 -7.67 -2.45
C LYS A 107 14.62 -8.54 -2.72
N ASN A 108 15.81 -8.03 -2.41
CA ASN A 108 17.08 -8.71 -2.66
C ASN A 108 17.61 -9.51 -1.46
N ASN A 109 16.80 -9.65 -0.40
CA ASN A 109 17.16 -10.37 0.82
C ASN A 109 18.40 -9.80 1.54
N SER A 110 18.60 -8.48 1.47
CA SER A 110 19.62 -7.75 2.24
C SER A 110 19.04 -7.30 3.59
N LEU A 111 19.73 -7.45 4.66
CA LEU A 111 19.34 -6.88 5.95
C LEU A 111 19.88 -5.45 6.15
N ALA A 112 20.32 -4.81 5.08
CA ALA A 112 20.86 -3.45 5.11
C ALA A 112 19.78 -2.38 5.07
N THR A 113 18.65 -2.66 4.42
CA THR A 113 17.49 -1.75 4.34
C THR A 113 16.74 -1.67 5.66
N GLY A 114 16.07 -0.55 5.91
CA GLY A 114 15.32 -0.40 7.15
C GLY A 114 14.70 0.98 7.35
N ASN A 115 14.19 1.20 8.55
CA ASN A 115 13.45 2.40 8.96
C ASN A 115 12.27 2.72 8.03
N ASN A 116 11.65 1.69 7.46
CA ASN A 116 10.48 1.87 6.63
C ASN A 116 9.23 1.89 7.53
N THR A 117 8.30 2.77 7.22
CA THR A 117 7.05 2.93 7.94
C THR A 117 5.90 2.57 7.03
N PHE A 118 5.06 1.65 7.47
CA PHE A 118 3.84 1.25 6.78
C PHE A 118 2.65 1.46 7.70
N ASP A 119 1.77 2.37 7.34
CA ASP A 119 0.47 2.57 7.95
C ASP A 119 -0.59 2.05 6.97
N LEU A 120 -1.26 0.97 7.34
CA LEU A 120 -2.16 0.24 6.45
C LEU A 120 -3.53 0.15 7.11
N ASP A 121 -4.41 1.06 6.76
CA ASP A 121 -5.79 1.11 7.18
C ASP A 121 -6.69 0.47 6.12
N ILE A 122 -7.27 -0.68 6.44
CA ILE A 122 -8.14 -1.41 5.53
C ILE A 122 -9.48 -1.63 6.21
N THR A 123 -10.45 -0.92 5.71
CA THR A 123 -11.80 -0.86 6.27
C THR A 123 -12.85 -1.32 5.25
N GLY A 124 -14.07 -1.47 5.71
CA GLY A 124 -15.20 -1.82 4.86
C GLY A 124 -15.67 -3.26 5.01
N ASP A 125 -16.56 -3.67 4.12
CA ASP A 125 -17.16 -4.99 4.16
C ASP A 125 -16.26 -6.03 3.48
N GLY A 126 -15.65 -6.93 4.23
CA GLY A 126 -14.82 -8.03 3.71
C GLY A 126 -15.53 -8.99 2.75
N ASP A 127 -16.84 -8.78 2.50
CA ASP A 127 -17.69 -9.66 1.72
C ASP A 127 -17.65 -11.10 2.28
N THR A 128 -17.40 -12.10 1.49
CA THR A 128 -17.41 -13.51 1.95
C THR A 128 -16.02 -14.05 2.31
N THR A 129 -14.97 -13.32 2.01
CA THR A 129 -13.58 -13.79 2.16
C THR A 129 -12.74 -12.95 3.12
N GLY A 130 -13.25 -11.80 3.58
CA GLY A 130 -12.52 -10.86 4.39
C GLY A 130 -11.40 -10.13 3.62
N HIS A 131 -10.66 -9.31 4.32
CA HIS A 131 -9.47 -8.64 3.78
C HIS A 131 -8.22 -9.50 4.00
N VAL A 132 -7.31 -9.51 3.06
CA VAL A 132 -6.10 -10.32 3.13
C VAL A 132 -4.86 -9.45 2.97
N LEU A 133 -4.03 -9.40 4.00
CA LEU A 133 -2.72 -8.77 3.96
C LEU A 133 -1.63 -9.82 4.00
N THR A 134 -0.62 -9.64 3.14
CA THR A 134 0.58 -10.48 3.12
C THR A 134 1.81 -9.58 3.15
N LEU A 135 2.61 -9.71 4.19
CA LEU A 135 3.77 -8.87 4.43
C LEU A 135 5.02 -9.73 4.61
N ASP A 136 6.04 -9.48 3.80
CA ASP A 136 7.39 -10.03 3.94
C ASP A 136 8.36 -8.86 4.13
N VAL A 137 8.69 -8.56 5.37
CA VAL A 137 9.44 -7.37 5.75
C VAL A 137 10.78 -7.78 6.34
N LYS A 138 11.85 -7.37 5.68
CA LYS A 138 13.23 -7.61 6.12
C LYS A 138 13.93 -6.28 6.33
N GLY A 139 14.92 -6.28 7.21
CA GLY A 139 15.69 -5.07 7.51
C GLY A 139 15.63 -4.68 8.98
N LYS A 140 16.02 -3.46 9.28
CA LYS A 140 16.15 -2.95 10.65
C LYS A 140 15.24 -1.77 10.90
N GLY A 141 14.62 -1.74 12.09
CA GLY A 141 13.84 -0.59 12.52
C GLY A 141 12.61 -0.31 11.65
N ASN A 142 12.02 -1.33 11.05
CA ASN A 142 10.77 -1.16 10.30
C ASN A 142 9.60 -1.02 11.29
N ASP A 143 8.70 -0.09 10.99
CA ASP A 143 7.51 0.23 11.77
C ASP A 143 6.27 -0.10 10.93
N LEU A 144 5.40 -0.97 11.46
CA LEU A 144 4.21 -1.44 10.78
C LEU A 144 2.99 -1.24 11.68
N THR A 145 2.11 -0.36 11.28
CA THR A 145 0.78 -0.21 11.84
C THR A 145 -0.23 -0.81 10.86
N ILE A 146 -1.03 -1.76 11.31
CA ILE A 146 -2.00 -2.46 10.48
C ILE A 146 -3.35 -2.46 11.19
N ASN A 147 -4.31 -1.79 10.59
CA ASN A 147 -5.69 -1.78 11.05
C ASN A 147 -6.57 -2.43 9.99
N GLN A 148 -7.23 -3.51 10.36
CA GLN A 148 -8.25 -4.16 9.52
C GLN A 148 -9.57 -4.21 10.26
N SER A 149 -10.62 -3.75 9.62
CA SER A 149 -11.97 -3.87 10.15
C SER A 149 -12.97 -4.27 9.07
N GLY A 150 -13.98 -5.04 9.45
CA GLY A 150 -15.03 -5.48 8.53
C GLY A 150 -15.90 -6.56 9.13
N VAL A 151 -16.93 -6.96 8.41
CA VAL A 151 -17.97 -7.90 8.88
C VAL A 151 -17.50 -9.36 8.85
N TYR A 152 -16.45 -9.67 8.09
CA TYR A 152 -15.96 -11.04 7.88
C TYR A 152 -14.52 -11.20 8.36
N ASP A 153 -14.09 -12.46 8.49
CA ASP A 153 -12.76 -12.81 8.97
C ASP A 153 -11.66 -12.13 8.16
N ASN A 154 -10.85 -11.33 8.82
CA ASN A 154 -9.69 -10.66 8.24
C ASN A 154 -8.43 -11.50 8.45
N THR A 155 -7.53 -11.46 7.51
CA THR A 155 -6.29 -12.25 7.55
C THR A 155 -5.06 -11.37 7.39
N VAL A 156 -4.12 -11.49 8.33
CA VAL A 156 -2.77 -10.94 8.21
C VAL A 156 -1.76 -12.09 8.21
N ASN A 157 -1.01 -12.21 7.12
CA ASN A 157 0.14 -13.09 7.01
C ASN A 157 1.40 -12.25 7.08
N LEU A 158 2.12 -12.32 8.19
CA LEU A 158 3.31 -11.51 8.42
C LEU A 158 4.54 -12.39 8.60
N GLN A 159 5.57 -12.08 7.84
CA GLN A 159 6.92 -12.58 8.05
C GLN A 159 7.87 -11.40 8.21
N THR A 160 8.63 -11.37 9.29
CA THR A 160 9.66 -10.36 9.53
C THR A 160 11.00 -11.02 9.81
N VAL A 161 12.07 -10.43 9.29
CA VAL A 161 13.45 -10.83 9.56
C VAL A 161 14.31 -9.58 9.73
N GLY A 162 14.88 -9.39 10.90
CA GLY A 162 15.73 -8.24 11.19
C GLY A 162 15.69 -7.83 12.65
N ASP A 163 16.26 -6.67 12.94
CA ASP A 163 16.37 -6.15 14.31
C ASP A 163 15.45 -4.93 14.49
N ASN A 164 14.84 -4.80 15.69
CA ASN A 164 14.07 -3.63 16.12
C ASN A 164 12.87 -3.28 15.21
N ALA A 165 12.17 -4.27 14.68
CA ALA A 165 10.88 -4.01 14.05
C ALA A 165 9.83 -3.71 15.13
N ASP A 166 9.04 -2.65 14.95
CA ASP A 166 7.84 -2.36 15.73
C ASP A 166 6.60 -2.76 14.90
N ILE A 167 5.68 -3.50 15.51
CA ILE A 167 4.55 -4.06 14.76
C ILE A 167 3.31 -3.99 15.63
N ASP A 168 2.36 -3.18 15.20
CA ASP A 168 1.03 -3.08 15.81
C ASP A 168 -0.04 -3.56 14.83
N ILE A 169 -0.83 -4.55 15.23
CA ILE A 169 -1.88 -5.14 14.40
C ILE A 169 -3.19 -5.10 15.18
N THR A 170 -4.14 -4.39 14.63
CA THR A 170 -5.52 -4.35 15.13
C THR A 170 -6.46 -4.96 14.10
N GLN A 171 -7.22 -5.98 14.50
CA GLN A 171 -8.28 -6.58 13.69
C GLN A 171 -9.58 -6.52 14.46
N THR A 172 -10.63 -6.01 13.84
CA THR A 172 -11.96 -5.90 14.43
C THR A 172 -13.03 -6.31 13.41
N ASP A 173 -14.08 -6.99 13.90
CA ASP A 173 -15.29 -7.34 13.16
C ASP A 173 -16.44 -6.41 13.54
#